data_384c41a8a9561895978757ac8e53a766
#
_entry.id   384c41a8a9561895978757ac8e53a766
#
_cell.length_a   1.000
_cell.length_b   1.000
_cell.length_c   1.000
_cell.angle_alpha   90.00
_cell.angle_beta   90.00
_cell.angle_gamma   90.00
#
_symmetry.space_group_name_H-M   'P 1'
#
loop_
_entity.id
_entity.type
_entity.pdbx_description
1 polymer ?
#
loop_
_entity_poly.entity_id
_entity_poly.type
_entity_poly.pdbx_seq_one_letter_code
_entity_poly.pdbx_strand_id
1 'polypeptide(L)'
;MAEKPKISPERAKEMQERNRERTLIVNQIKSQGPQTLDELAKVTGIDKEKLFKHMIAMRQFGKVAIAGEKDNQLIYGLPEG
;
A
#
# COMPACT_ATOMS: atom_id res chain seq x y z
N MET A 1 8.80 -31.62 18.39
CA MET A 1 7.96 -31.19 17.28
C MET A 1 7.79 -29.66 17.31
N ALA A 2 8.26 -29.01 16.28
CA ALA A 2 8.12 -27.57 16.22
C ALA A 2 6.67 -27.22 15.89
N GLU A 3 5.99 -26.59 16.83
CA GLU A 3 4.65 -26.12 16.56
C GLU A 3 4.73 -24.80 15.79
N LYS A 4 3.96 -24.72 14.72
CA LYS A 4 3.82 -23.46 14.02
C LYS A 4 3.12 -22.47 14.94
N PRO A 5 3.62 -21.22 15.04
CA PRO A 5 2.92 -20.24 15.82
C PRO A 5 1.52 -20.06 15.27
N LYS A 6 0.55 -20.18 16.16
CA LYS A 6 -0.83 -19.94 15.77
C LYS A 6 -1.08 -18.45 15.69
N ILE A 7 -1.44 -18.00 14.51
CA ILE A 7 -1.88 -16.63 14.35
C ILE A 7 -3.32 -16.57 14.82
N SER A 8 -3.63 -15.64 15.72
CA SER A 8 -4.99 -15.49 16.20
C SER A 8 -5.92 -15.11 15.04
N PRO A 9 -7.20 -15.50 15.09
CA PRO A 9 -8.15 -15.13 14.03
C PRO A 9 -8.21 -13.64 13.76
N GLU A 10 -8.09 -12.84 14.81
CA GLU A 10 -8.08 -11.38 14.69
C GLU A 10 -6.88 -10.88 13.91
N ARG A 11 -5.71 -11.43 14.20
CA ARG A 11 -4.48 -11.07 13.51
C ARG A 11 -4.49 -11.52 12.07
N ALA A 12 -5.01 -12.71 11.80
CA ALA A 12 -5.15 -13.23 10.44
C ALA A 12 -6.07 -12.31 9.62
N LYS A 13 -7.15 -11.84 10.21
CA LYS A 13 -8.08 -10.92 9.58
C LYS A 13 -7.44 -9.59 9.26
N GLU A 14 -6.68 -9.04 10.20
CA GLU A 14 -5.95 -7.79 9.98
C GLU A 14 -4.93 -7.93 8.86
N MET A 15 -4.22 -9.03 8.81
CA MET A 15 -3.27 -9.30 7.74
C MET A 15 -3.94 -9.39 6.38
N GLN A 16 -5.11 -10.04 6.31
CA GLN A 16 -5.87 -10.14 5.08
C GLN A 16 -6.34 -8.78 4.59
N GLU A 17 -6.85 -7.96 5.50
CA GLU A 17 -7.28 -6.59 5.17
C GLU A 17 -6.11 -5.75 4.67
N ARG A 18 -4.97 -5.84 5.35
CA ARG A 18 -3.77 -5.12 4.95
C ARG A 18 -3.31 -5.53 3.56
N ASN A 19 -3.29 -6.83 3.31
CA ASN A 19 -2.88 -7.34 2.00
C ASN A 19 -3.86 -6.93 0.91
N ARG A 20 -5.14 -6.94 1.21
CA ARG A 20 -6.17 -6.49 0.26
C ARG A 20 -5.98 -5.03 -0.08
N GLU A 21 -5.77 -4.19 0.93
CA GLU A 21 -5.56 -2.77 0.73
C GLU A 21 -4.32 -2.50 -0.10
N ARG A 22 -3.22 -3.20 0.19
CA ARG A 22 -1.99 -3.06 -0.57
C ARG A 22 -2.16 -3.50 -2.02
N THR A 23 -2.91 -4.58 -2.25
CA THR A 23 -3.22 -5.04 -3.59
C THR A 23 -4.03 -4.01 -4.36
N LEU A 24 -5.01 -3.39 -3.70
CA LEU A 24 -5.80 -2.32 -4.31
C LEU A 24 -4.93 -1.14 -4.72
N ILE A 25 -4.01 -0.75 -3.86
CA ILE A 25 -3.09 0.35 -4.13
C ILE A 25 -2.21 0.04 -5.36
N VAL A 26 -1.61 -1.14 -5.38
CA VAL A 26 -0.74 -1.54 -6.48
C VAL A 26 -1.53 -1.62 -7.79
N ASN A 27 -2.71 -2.21 -7.77
CA ASN A 27 -3.55 -2.32 -8.96
C ASN A 27 -3.97 -0.95 -9.48
N GLN A 28 -4.26 -0.02 -8.58
CA GLN A 28 -4.64 1.33 -8.96
C GLN A 28 -3.48 2.05 -9.65
N ILE A 29 -2.28 1.91 -9.10
CA ILE A 29 -1.09 2.50 -9.72
C ILE A 29 -0.80 1.85 -11.07
N LYS A 30 -0.97 0.53 -11.18
CA LYS A 30 -0.78 -0.17 -12.44
C LYS A 30 -1.73 0.30 -13.53
N SER A 31 -2.99 0.53 -13.18
CA SER A 31 -3.99 0.88 -14.18
C SER A 31 -4.04 2.37 -14.47
N GLN A 32 -3.78 3.23 -13.51
CA GLN A 32 -3.90 4.68 -13.68
C GLN A 32 -2.56 5.42 -13.72
N GLY A 33 -1.47 4.73 -13.45
CA GLY A 33 -0.15 5.34 -13.38
C GLY A 33 0.15 5.87 -11.99
N PRO A 34 1.32 6.53 -11.81
CA PRO A 34 1.70 7.08 -10.52
C PRO A 34 0.69 8.09 -9.99
N GLN A 35 0.44 8.03 -8.68
CA GLN A 35 -0.58 8.86 -8.03
C GLN A 35 -0.11 9.35 -6.67
N THR A 36 -0.70 10.47 -6.22
CA THR A 36 -0.48 11.00 -4.88
C THR A 36 -1.35 10.27 -3.88
N LEU A 37 -1.07 10.47 -2.58
CA LEU A 37 -1.91 9.88 -1.52
C LEU A 37 -3.35 10.36 -1.61
N ASP A 38 -3.57 11.64 -1.93
CA ASP A 38 -4.93 12.16 -2.05
C ASP A 38 -5.69 11.47 -3.17
N GLU A 39 -5.04 11.28 -4.32
CA GLU A 39 -5.65 10.58 -5.44
C GLU A 39 -5.97 9.12 -5.08
N LEU A 40 -5.02 8.44 -4.45
CA LEU A 40 -5.21 7.07 -4.02
C LEU A 40 -6.33 6.94 -2.98
N ALA A 41 -6.40 7.87 -2.04
CA ALA A 41 -7.46 7.87 -1.04
C ALA A 41 -8.86 7.97 -1.68
N LYS A 42 -8.98 8.81 -2.71
CA LYS A 42 -10.25 8.99 -3.42
C LYS A 42 -10.69 7.73 -4.16
N VAL A 43 -9.77 7.07 -4.83
CA VAL A 43 -10.12 5.93 -5.68
C VAL A 43 -10.20 4.61 -4.93
N THR A 44 -9.45 4.46 -3.85
CA THR A 44 -9.46 3.22 -3.06
C THR A 44 -10.43 3.27 -1.89
N GLY A 45 -10.79 4.47 -1.43
CA GLY A 45 -11.60 4.62 -0.24
C GLY A 45 -10.83 4.37 1.06
N ILE A 46 -9.53 4.17 0.98
CA ILE A 46 -8.69 3.95 2.15
C ILE A 46 -8.33 5.29 2.77
N ASP A 47 -8.38 5.36 4.10
CA ASP A 47 -8.01 6.56 4.82
C ASP A 47 -6.57 6.95 4.51
N LYS A 48 -6.34 8.25 4.35
CA LYS A 48 -5.03 8.79 3.97
C LYS A 48 -3.92 8.39 4.95
N GLU A 49 -4.23 8.37 6.23
CA GLU A 49 -3.28 7.97 7.24
C GLU A 49 -2.86 6.51 7.10
N LYS A 50 -3.82 5.63 6.83
CA LYS A 50 -3.54 4.22 6.54
C LYS A 50 -2.73 4.08 5.26
N LEU A 51 -3.06 4.84 4.24
CA LEU A 51 -2.31 4.83 2.99
C LEU A 51 -0.86 5.21 3.21
N PHE A 52 -0.62 6.22 4.01
CA PHE A 52 0.74 6.65 4.31
C PHE A 52 1.54 5.53 4.96
N LYS A 53 0.94 4.84 5.93
CA LYS A 53 1.58 3.69 6.59
C LYS A 53 1.86 2.56 5.60
N HIS A 54 0.91 2.27 4.73
CA HIS A 54 1.10 1.26 3.68
C HIS A 54 2.25 1.64 2.74
N MET A 55 2.32 2.91 2.37
CA MET A 55 3.38 3.37 1.46
C MET A 55 4.76 3.25 2.07
N ILE A 56 4.90 3.57 3.36
CA ILE A 56 6.17 3.42 4.06
C ILE A 56 6.61 1.95 4.03
N ALA A 57 5.70 1.04 4.39
CA ALA A 57 6.00 -0.38 4.41
C ALA A 57 6.29 -0.92 3.01
N MET A 58 5.49 -0.54 2.03
CA MET A 58 5.66 -1.03 0.66
C MET A 58 6.94 -0.52 0.02
N ARG A 59 7.37 0.70 0.36
CA ARG A 59 8.66 1.21 -0.10
C ARG A 59 9.81 0.41 0.49
N GLN A 60 9.73 0.05 1.76
CA GLN A 60 10.76 -0.76 2.41
C GLN A 60 10.91 -2.12 1.72
N PHE A 61 9.80 -2.68 1.26
CA PHE A 61 9.82 -3.97 0.56
C PHE A 61 9.99 -3.83 -0.95
N GLY A 62 10.21 -2.62 -1.44
CA GLY A 62 10.43 -2.41 -2.87
C GLY A 62 9.21 -2.60 -3.75
N LYS A 63 8.01 -2.50 -3.20
CA LYS A 63 6.77 -2.69 -3.97
C LYS A 63 6.26 -1.39 -4.58
N VAL A 64 6.62 -0.26 -4.01
CA VAL A 64 6.32 1.05 -4.58
C VAL A 64 7.56 1.92 -4.49
N ALA A 65 7.62 2.96 -5.30
CA ALA A 65 8.72 3.90 -5.32
C ALA A 65 8.16 5.31 -5.48
N ILE A 66 8.96 6.30 -5.12
CA ILE A 66 8.58 7.68 -5.35
C ILE A 66 8.88 8.02 -6.80
N ALA A 67 7.84 8.41 -7.54
CA ALA A 67 7.94 8.75 -8.95
C ALA A 67 8.12 10.25 -9.20
N GLY A 68 7.78 11.07 -8.21
CA GLY A 68 7.91 12.52 -8.36
C GLY A 68 7.21 13.25 -7.23
N GLU A 69 6.93 14.52 -7.47
CA GLU A 69 6.28 15.40 -6.51
C GLU A 69 5.30 16.31 -7.24
N LYS A 70 4.17 16.55 -6.62
CA LYS A 70 3.13 17.42 -7.18
C LYS A 70 2.40 18.11 -6.04
N ASP A 71 2.30 19.45 -6.09
CA ASP A 71 1.58 20.22 -5.06
C ASP A 71 2.03 19.89 -3.64
N ASN A 72 3.33 19.75 -3.42
CA ASN A 72 3.93 19.40 -2.14
C ASN A 72 3.58 18.00 -1.65
N GLN A 73 3.09 17.13 -2.53
CA GLN A 73 2.79 15.73 -2.22
C GLN A 73 3.68 14.83 -3.06
N LEU A 74 4.13 13.74 -2.44
CA LEU A 74 4.89 12.73 -3.16
C LEU A 74 3.96 11.96 -4.09
N ILE A 75 4.46 11.65 -5.27
CA ILE A 75 3.77 10.80 -6.24
C ILE A 75 4.38 9.40 -6.11
N TYR A 76 3.52 8.41 -5.87
CA TYR A 76 3.95 7.03 -5.72
C TYR A 76 3.69 6.26 -7.00
N GLY A 77 4.69 5.51 -7.43
CA GLY A 77 4.61 4.66 -8.60
C GLY A 77 5.13 3.28 -8.31
N LEU A 78 5.20 2.45 -9.33
CA LEU A 78 5.80 1.12 -9.22
C LEU A 78 7.29 1.22 -9.52
N PRO A 79 8.13 0.46 -8.80
CA PRO A 79 9.54 0.44 -9.11
C PRO A 79 9.74 -0.19 -10.48
N GLU A 80 10.60 0.42 -11.27
CA GLU A 80 10.99 -0.16 -12.54
C GLU A 80 12.04 -1.20 -12.30
N GLY A 81 11.86 -2.32 -12.89
CA GLY A 81 12.89 -3.33 -12.71
C GLY A 81 12.73 -4.58 -13.13
#